data_b93e3376fac3a49957ac35a4814ff671
#
_entry.id   b93e3376fac3a49957ac35a4814ff671
#
_cell.length_a   1.000
_cell.length_b   1.000
_cell.length_c   1.000
_cell.angle_alpha   90.00
_cell.angle_beta   90.00
_cell.angle_gamma   90.00
#
_symmetry.space_group_name_H-M   'P 1'
#
loop_
_entity.id
_entity.type
_entity.pdbx_description
1 polymer ?
#
loop_
_entity_poly.entity_id
_entity_poly.type
_entity_poly.pdbx_seq_one_letter_code
_entity_poly.pdbx_strand_id
1 'polypeptide(L)'
;IHERLVGSEMCIRDRYYGEDKSVIAGFAKFKELSVLVIGQEKGDNLESRIERNFGMMRPEGYRKTIRLMELASKFGIPIISFIDTPGAYPGVGAEERGQAEAIARSIECCMKLKVPSLAIIIGEGGSGGAIALASSSRVIMLENAIYSVISPEGCATILWLSLIHISEPTRRS
;
A
#
# COMPACT_ATOMS: atom_id res chain seq x y z
N ILE A 1 -12.38 -5.60 -9.45
CA ILE A 1 -12.38 -5.61 -7.96
C ILE A 1 -13.47 -4.68 -7.42
N HIS A 2 -13.67 -3.53 -8.06
CA HIS A 2 -14.63 -2.51 -7.62
C HIS A 2 -16.09 -3.01 -7.51
N GLU A 3 -16.53 -3.83 -8.44
CA GLU A 3 -17.93 -4.27 -8.51
C GLU A 3 -18.33 -5.38 -7.51
N ARG A 4 -17.36 -6.01 -6.84
CA ARG A 4 -17.62 -7.13 -5.92
C ARG A 4 -17.41 -6.82 -4.44
N LEU A 5 -17.00 -5.61 -4.09
CA LEU A 5 -16.89 -5.18 -2.69
C LEU A 5 -18.23 -4.61 -2.22
N VAL A 6 -19.21 -5.49 -2.06
CA VAL A 6 -20.53 -5.13 -1.52
C VAL A 6 -20.37 -4.78 -0.05
N GLY A 7 -20.69 -3.54 0.31
CA GLY A 7 -20.65 -3.04 1.70
C GLY A 7 -19.43 -2.19 2.07
N SER A 8 -18.61 -1.79 1.10
CA SER A 8 -17.40 -1.01 1.34
C SER A 8 -17.65 0.40 1.91
N GLU A 9 -18.81 0.98 1.68
CA GLU A 9 -19.08 2.37 2.10
C GLU A 9 -19.12 2.59 3.62
N MET A 10 -19.50 1.59 4.41
CA MET A 10 -19.57 1.72 5.87
C MET A 10 -18.22 1.61 6.60
N CYS A 11 -17.18 1.11 5.94
CA CYS A 11 -15.84 0.94 6.54
C CYS A 11 -14.82 1.98 6.08
N ILE A 12 -15.22 2.95 5.29
CA ILE A 12 -14.36 3.75 4.41
C ILE A 12 -13.68 4.92 5.12
N ARG A 13 -14.21 5.43 6.24
CA ARG A 13 -13.69 6.66 6.87
C ARG A 13 -12.75 6.38 8.04
N ASP A 14 -11.60 7.04 8.06
CA ASP A 14 -10.86 7.23 9.30
C ASP A 14 -11.69 8.09 10.26
N ARG A 15 -11.79 7.65 11.50
CA ARG A 15 -12.56 8.35 12.53
C ARG A 15 -11.91 9.65 13.00
N TYR A 16 -10.64 9.87 12.62
CA TYR A 16 -9.84 10.98 13.12
C TYR A 16 -9.77 12.19 12.18
N TYR A 17 -9.81 11.99 10.86
CA TYR A 17 -9.64 13.09 9.95
C TYR A 17 -10.49 13.01 8.69
N GLY A 18 -10.28 12.10 7.80
CA GLY A 18 -10.94 12.04 6.51
C GLY A 18 -10.77 10.71 5.81
N GLU A 19 -11.18 10.67 4.58
CA GLU A 19 -11.00 9.51 3.72
C GLU A 19 -9.76 9.69 2.85
N ASP A 20 -9.05 8.58 2.61
CA ASP A 20 -7.99 8.49 1.63
C ASP A 20 -8.43 7.61 0.45
N LYS A 21 -8.59 8.25 -0.71
CA LYS A 21 -9.05 7.59 -1.93
C LYS A 21 -7.97 6.75 -2.60
N SER A 22 -6.71 6.85 -2.17
CA SER A 22 -5.61 6.05 -2.68
C SER A 22 -5.62 4.60 -2.18
N VAL A 23 -6.53 4.25 -1.26
CA VAL A 23 -6.70 2.89 -0.76
C VAL A 23 -8.17 2.50 -0.68
N ILE A 24 -8.47 1.34 -1.24
CA ILE A 24 -9.77 0.69 -1.14
C ILE A 24 -9.60 -0.52 -0.23
N ALA A 25 -10.49 -0.66 0.75
CA ALA A 25 -10.44 -1.80 1.65
C ALA A 25 -11.86 -2.21 2.08
N GLY A 26 -12.09 -3.52 2.16
CA GLY A 26 -13.40 -4.05 2.57
C GLY A 26 -13.39 -5.56 2.69
N PHE A 27 -14.43 -6.08 3.35
CA PHE A 27 -14.64 -7.52 3.45
C PHE A 27 -15.30 -8.05 2.19
N ALA A 28 -14.80 -9.16 1.68
CA ALA A 28 -15.27 -9.82 0.47
C ALA A 28 -15.38 -11.34 0.68
N LYS A 29 -16.04 -12.03 -0.22
CA LYS A 29 -15.99 -13.48 -0.31
C LYS A 29 -15.08 -13.92 -1.44
N PHE A 30 -14.11 -14.77 -1.12
CA PHE A 30 -13.29 -15.47 -2.08
C PHE A 30 -13.68 -16.96 -2.04
N LYS A 31 -14.43 -17.42 -3.05
CA LYS A 31 -15.14 -18.70 -2.99
C LYS A 31 -16.04 -18.72 -1.74
N GLU A 32 -15.84 -19.68 -0.83
CA GLU A 32 -16.62 -19.78 0.41
C GLU A 32 -15.98 -19.07 1.62
N LEU A 33 -14.76 -18.51 1.45
CA LEU A 33 -14.03 -17.88 2.54
C LEU A 33 -14.32 -16.37 2.58
N SER A 34 -14.64 -15.86 3.76
CA SER A 34 -14.62 -14.42 4.01
C SER A 34 -13.17 -13.95 4.09
N VAL A 35 -12.83 -12.87 3.40
CA VAL A 35 -11.48 -12.29 3.37
C VAL A 35 -11.57 -10.77 3.52
N LEU A 36 -10.58 -10.16 4.17
CA LEU A 36 -10.35 -8.73 4.06
C LEU A 36 -9.49 -8.48 2.83
N VAL A 37 -9.96 -7.62 1.93
CA VAL A 37 -9.19 -7.17 0.77
C VAL A 37 -8.80 -5.72 0.97
N ILE A 38 -7.52 -5.43 0.77
CA ILE A 38 -6.93 -4.08 0.79
C ILE A 38 -6.25 -3.87 -0.56
N GLY A 39 -6.51 -2.76 -1.23
CA GLY A 39 -5.88 -2.45 -2.51
C GLY A 39 -5.44 -0.99 -2.57
N GLN A 40 -4.20 -0.75 -2.96
CA GLN A 40 -3.76 0.59 -3.36
C GLN A 40 -4.30 0.87 -4.75
N GLU A 41 -4.84 2.06 -4.94
CA GLU A 41 -5.58 2.46 -6.14
C GLU A 41 -4.95 3.71 -6.76
N LYS A 42 -4.37 3.54 -7.94
CA LYS A 42 -3.74 4.65 -8.70
C LYS A 42 -4.71 5.45 -9.56
N GLY A 43 -5.84 4.86 -9.90
CA GLY A 43 -6.75 5.40 -10.90
C GLY A 43 -6.36 5.03 -12.34
N ASP A 44 -7.31 5.14 -13.25
CA ASP A 44 -7.22 4.74 -14.67
C ASP A 44 -6.98 5.90 -15.64
N ASN A 45 -7.33 7.13 -15.25
CA ASN A 45 -7.11 8.34 -16.02
C ASN A 45 -6.42 9.42 -15.17
N LEU A 46 -6.00 10.53 -15.79
CA LEU A 46 -5.23 11.57 -15.12
C LEU A 46 -5.98 12.19 -13.94
N GLU A 47 -7.26 12.44 -14.09
CA GLU A 47 -8.09 13.06 -13.06
C GLU A 47 -8.21 12.15 -11.83
N SER A 48 -8.56 10.88 -12.04
CA SER A 48 -8.62 9.89 -10.97
C SER A 48 -7.26 9.61 -10.31
N ARG A 49 -6.17 9.66 -11.08
CA ARG A 49 -4.82 9.54 -10.53
C ARG A 49 -4.44 10.69 -9.60
N ILE A 50 -4.77 11.92 -9.97
CA ILE A 50 -4.56 13.10 -9.12
C ILE A 50 -5.38 12.97 -7.84
N GLU A 51 -6.66 12.62 -7.96
CA GLU A 51 -7.57 12.44 -6.82
C GLU A 51 -7.08 11.36 -5.84
N ARG A 52 -6.46 10.29 -6.36
CA ARG A 52 -5.93 9.15 -5.60
C ARG A 52 -4.43 9.27 -5.27
N ASN A 53 -3.86 10.46 -5.43
CA ASN A 53 -2.44 10.72 -5.19
C ASN A 53 -1.51 9.68 -5.87
N PHE A 54 -1.87 9.17 -7.06
CA PHE A 54 -1.12 8.14 -7.78
C PHE A 54 -0.90 6.84 -6.97
N GLY A 55 -1.84 6.49 -6.08
CA GLY A 55 -1.72 5.35 -5.18
C GLY A 55 -0.85 5.60 -3.94
N MET A 56 -0.38 6.83 -3.75
CA MET A 56 0.39 7.21 -2.56
C MET A 56 -0.55 7.51 -1.39
N MET A 57 -0.53 6.62 -0.40
CA MET A 57 -1.39 6.75 0.77
C MET A 57 -0.94 7.88 1.70
N ARG A 58 -1.93 8.58 2.24
CA ARG A 58 -1.79 9.53 3.36
C ARG A 58 -1.93 8.81 4.71
N PRO A 59 -1.65 9.48 5.85
CA PRO A 59 -1.79 8.86 7.18
C PRO A 59 -3.17 8.24 7.43
N GLU A 60 -4.21 8.86 6.90
CA GLU A 60 -5.60 8.42 7.03
C GLU A 60 -5.81 7.04 6.38
N GLY A 61 -5.18 6.81 5.24
CA GLY A 61 -5.23 5.53 4.53
C GLY A 61 -4.60 4.41 5.36
N TYR A 62 -3.41 4.61 5.92
CA TYR A 62 -2.76 3.61 6.79
C TYR A 62 -3.60 3.33 8.05
N ARG A 63 -4.13 4.37 8.70
CA ARG A 63 -4.99 4.19 9.88
C ARG A 63 -6.27 3.41 9.56
N LYS A 64 -6.87 3.66 8.40
CA LYS A 64 -8.01 2.91 7.88
C LYS A 64 -7.66 1.42 7.71
N THR A 65 -6.52 1.12 7.08
CA THR A 65 -6.09 -0.27 6.87
C THR A 65 -5.77 -0.97 8.19
N ILE A 66 -5.07 -0.32 9.12
CA ILE A 66 -4.78 -0.84 10.46
C ILE A 66 -6.07 -1.27 11.15
N ARG A 67 -7.06 -0.38 11.21
CA ARG A 67 -8.34 -0.67 11.86
C ARG A 67 -9.04 -1.88 11.26
N LEU A 68 -9.02 -2.03 9.93
CA LEU A 68 -9.64 -3.17 9.25
C LEU A 68 -8.84 -4.45 9.46
N MET A 69 -7.51 -4.39 9.47
CA MET A 69 -6.64 -5.54 9.77
C MET A 69 -6.84 -6.05 11.19
N GLU A 70 -6.92 -5.16 12.17
CA GLU A 70 -7.23 -5.51 13.57
C GLU A 70 -8.60 -6.18 13.68
N LEU A 71 -9.61 -5.66 12.98
CA LEU A 71 -10.94 -6.24 12.93
C LEU A 71 -10.93 -7.64 12.31
N ALA A 72 -10.25 -7.80 11.16
CA ALA A 72 -10.09 -9.09 10.50
C ALA A 72 -9.38 -10.09 11.41
N SER A 73 -8.30 -9.68 12.08
CA SER A 73 -7.57 -10.51 13.03
C SER A 73 -8.44 -10.96 14.21
N LYS A 74 -9.29 -10.06 14.72
CA LYS A 74 -10.24 -10.37 15.80
C LYS A 74 -11.27 -11.45 15.42
N PHE A 75 -11.71 -11.43 14.15
CA PHE A 75 -12.72 -12.38 13.66
C PHE A 75 -12.12 -13.60 12.93
N GLY A 76 -10.80 -13.76 12.93
CA GLY A 76 -10.15 -14.88 12.27
C GLY A 76 -10.23 -14.83 10.74
N ILE A 77 -10.37 -13.65 10.15
CA ILE A 77 -10.56 -13.44 8.70
C ILE A 77 -9.19 -13.23 8.04
N PRO A 78 -8.80 -14.06 7.05
CA PRO A 78 -7.57 -13.85 6.28
C PRO A 78 -7.55 -12.52 5.54
N ILE A 79 -6.34 -12.00 5.29
CA ILE A 79 -6.11 -10.69 4.67
C ILE A 79 -5.38 -10.85 3.36
N ILE A 80 -5.85 -10.14 2.32
CA ILE A 80 -5.19 -10.05 1.01
C ILE A 80 -4.96 -8.58 0.71
N SER A 81 -3.69 -8.19 0.51
CA SER A 81 -3.30 -6.83 0.15
C SER A 81 -2.75 -6.79 -1.27
N PHE A 82 -3.32 -5.94 -2.12
CA PHE A 82 -2.80 -5.63 -3.45
C PHE A 82 -2.00 -4.34 -3.40
N ILE A 83 -0.74 -4.39 -3.80
CA ILE A 83 0.21 -3.30 -3.69
C ILE A 83 0.53 -2.75 -5.07
N ASP A 84 0.23 -1.48 -5.26
CA ASP A 84 0.60 -0.70 -6.43
C ASP A 84 0.75 0.78 -6.07
N THR A 85 1.94 1.15 -5.61
CA THR A 85 2.28 2.50 -5.16
C THR A 85 3.76 2.84 -5.41
N PRO A 86 4.08 4.05 -5.86
CA PRO A 86 5.47 4.52 -5.90
C PRO A 86 6.04 4.83 -4.51
N GLY A 87 5.19 4.95 -3.48
CA GLY A 87 5.62 5.26 -2.12
C GLY A 87 4.51 5.82 -1.26
N ALA A 88 4.87 6.36 -0.11
CA ALA A 88 3.97 7.13 0.74
C ALA A 88 3.82 8.56 0.20
N TYR A 89 2.67 9.20 0.44
CA TYR A 89 2.45 10.58 0.01
C TYR A 89 3.42 11.55 0.69
N PRO A 90 4.24 12.34 -0.07
CA PRO A 90 5.33 13.14 0.49
C PRO A 90 4.91 14.57 0.86
N GLY A 91 3.62 14.88 0.96
CA GLY A 91 3.15 16.25 1.19
C GLY A 91 3.28 16.69 2.65
N VAL A 92 3.56 17.99 2.88
CA VAL A 92 3.69 18.61 4.20
C VAL A 92 2.50 18.26 5.10
N GLY A 93 1.27 18.37 4.59
CA GLY A 93 0.08 18.02 5.36
C GLY A 93 0.01 16.53 5.79
N ALA A 94 0.71 15.62 5.11
CA ALA A 94 0.82 14.23 5.56
C ALA A 94 1.85 14.11 6.70
N GLU A 95 2.98 14.81 6.59
CA GLU A 95 3.98 14.85 7.66
C GLU A 95 3.41 15.43 8.96
N GLU A 96 2.69 16.54 8.87
CA GLU A 96 2.01 17.18 10.02
C GLU A 96 1.01 16.24 10.72
N ARG A 97 0.39 15.32 9.97
CA ARG A 97 -0.55 14.33 10.49
C ARG A 97 0.09 12.98 10.83
N GLY A 98 1.43 12.92 10.88
CA GLY A 98 2.19 11.77 11.33
C GLY A 98 2.29 10.64 10.29
N GLN A 99 2.75 10.96 9.06
CA GLN A 99 2.94 9.98 8.00
C GLN A 99 3.86 8.84 8.41
N ALA A 100 5.03 9.17 8.96
CA ALA A 100 6.00 8.17 9.39
C ALA A 100 5.46 7.26 10.51
N GLU A 101 4.75 7.83 11.46
CA GLU A 101 4.10 7.09 12.56
C GLU A 101 3.02 6.15 12.04
N ALA A 102 2.18 6.61 11.10
CA ALA A 102 1.13 5.79 10.52
C ALA A 102 1.69 4.59 9.72
N ILE A 103 2.78 4.79 8.99
CA ILE A 103 3.51 3.72 8.30
C ILE A 103 4.08 2.71 9.31
N ALA A 104 4.79 3.18 10.34
CA ALA A 104 5.38 2.33 11.36
C ALA A 104 4.32 1.48 12.08
N ARG A 105 3.19 2.07 12.43
CA ARG A 105 2.06 1.35 13.03
C ARG A 105 1.42 0.34 12.08
N SER A 106 1.37 0.63 10.79
CA SER A 106 0.86 -0.34 9.80
C SER A 106 1.77 -1.57 9.74
N ILE A 107 3.08 -1.38 9.71
CA ILE A 107 4.07 -2.47 9.76
C ILE A 107 3.90 -3.27 11.05
N GLU A 108 3.85 -2.61 12.19
CA GLU A 108 3.65 -3.24 13.50
C GLU A 108 2.36 -4.07 13.54
N CYS A 109 1.25 -3.51 13.01
CA CYS A 109 -0.02 -4.22 12.92
C CYS A 109 0.11 -5.48 12.07
N CYS A 110 0.71 -5.39 10.88
CA CYS A 110 0.94 -6.54 10.01
C CYS A 110 1.71 -7.66 10.71
N MET A 111 2.74 -7.31 11.47
CA MET A 111 3.58 -8.27 12.22
C MET A 111 2.85 -8.91 13.41
N LYS A 112 1.85 -8.24 13.97
CA LYS A 112 1.04 -8.74 15.11
C LYS A 112 -0.20 -9.53 14.69
N LEU A 113 -0.50 -9.62 13.40
CA LEU A 113 -1.67 -10.35 12.92
C LEU A 113 -1.63 -11.82 13.32
N LYS A 114 -2.75 -12.33 13.81
CA LYS A 114 -2.93 -13.75 14.18
C LYS A 114 -3.63 -14.55 13.09
N VAL A 115 -3.85 -13.95 11.93
CA VAL A 115 -4.50 -14.55 10.76
C VAL A 115 -3.54 -14.59 9.58
N PRO A 116 -3.71 -15.53 8.64
CA PRO A 116 -2.92 -15.53 7.42
C PRO A 116 -3.06 -14.22 6.66
N SER A 117 -1.94 -13.64 6.26
CA SER A 117 -1.90 -12.43 5.44
C SER A 117 -1.04 -12.65 4.20
N LEU A 118 -1.56 -12.20 3.06
CA LEU A 118 -0.90 -12.30 1.76
C LEU A 118 -0.81 -10.91 1.14
N ALA A 119 0.39 -10.49 0.78
CA ALA A 119 0.60 -9.29 -0.01
C ALA A 119 0.97 -9.67 -1.45
N ILE A 120 0.33 -9.02 -2.41
CA ILE A 120 0.54 -9.23 -3.85
C ILE A 120 0.98 -7.91 -4.47
N ILE A 121 2.22 -7.85 -4.94
CA ILE A 121 2.73 -6.67 -5.65
C ILE A 121 2.35 -6.84 -7.11
N ILE A 122 1.39 -6.00 -7.56
CA ILE A 122 0.78 -6.11 -8.88
C ILE A 122 1.37 -5.17 -9.93
N GLY A 123 2.08 -4.15 -9.47
CA GLY A 123 2.74 -3.17 -10.33
C GLY A 123 3.97 -2.63 -9.63
N GLU A 124 3.84 -1.52 -8.95
CA GLU A 124 4.93 -0.83 -8.29
C GLU A 124 4.81 -0.97 -6.77
N GLY A 125 5.84 -1.50 -6.13
CA GLY A 125 5.97 -1.61 -4.68
C GLY A 125 7.08 -0.70 -4.17
N GLY A 126 6.79 0.58 -3.99
CA GLY A 126 7.78 1.59 -3.64
C GLY A 126 7.86 1.89 -2.13
N SER A 127 9.09 1.87 -1.62
CA SER A 127 9.48 2.46 -0.33
C SER A 127 8.58 2.07 0.86
N GLY A 128 8.48 2.96 1.85
CA GLY A 128 7.64 2.77 3.04
C GLY A 128 6.15 2.58 2.74
N GLY A 129 5.65 3.14 1.63
CA GLY A 129 4.27 2.97 1.20
C GLY A 129 3.89 1.53 0.87
N ALA A 130 4.79 0.80 0.24
CA ALA A 130 4.61 -0.61 -0.05
C ALA A 130 4.85 -1.48 1.19
N ILE A 131 5.95 -1.23 1.92
CA ILE A 131 6.34 -2.03 3.10
C ILE A 131 5.24 -2.00 4.17
N ALA A 132 4.53 -0.88 4.31
CA ALA A 132 3.44 -0.72 5.28
C ALA A 132 2.33 -1.78 5.16
N LEU A 133 2.14 -2.37 3.97
CA LEU A 133 1.17 -3.43 3.71
C LEU A 133 1.84 -4.76 3.31
N ALA A 134 3.09 -4.72 2.82
CA ALA A 134 3.84 -5.90 2.40
C ALA A 134 4.46 -6.68 3.57
N SER A 135 4.43 -6.15 4.80
CA SER A 135 4.90 -6.85 6.01
C SER A 135 3.95 -7.99 6.41
N SER A 136 3.62 -8.83 5.46
CA SER A 136 2.62 -9.91 5.53
C SER A 136 3.28 -11.27 5.70
N SER A 137 2.50 -12.31 6.09
CA SER A 137 2.98 -13.69 6.26
C SER A 137 3.58 -14.25 4.96
N ARG A 138 3.08 -13.83 3.81
CA ARG A 138 3.59 -14.16 2.49
C ARG A 138 3.52 -12.95 1.57
N VAL A 139 4.56 -12.80 0.73
CA VAL A 139 4.60 -11.80 -0.34
C VAL A 139 4.73 -12.53 -1.67
N ILE A 140 3.89 -12.15 -2.62
CA ILE A 140 3.94 -12.59 -4.01
C ILE A 140 4.14 -11.35 -4.88
N MET A 141 4.89 -11.49 -5.95
CA MET A 141 5.12 -10.41 -6.91
C MET A 141 4.82 -10.93 -8.32
N LEU A 142 4.10 -10.13 -9.12
CA LEU A 142 3.90 -10.45 -10.52
C LEU A 142 5.22 -10.29 -11.29
N GLU A 143 5.33 -10.99 -12.42
CA GLU A 143 6.55 -11.08 -13.22
C GLU A 143 7.15 -9.71 -13.61
N ASN A 144 6.29 -8.76 -13.95
CA ASN A 144 6.69 -7.41 -14.38
C ASN A 144 6.53 -6.35 -13.29
N ALA A 145 6.27 -6.76 -12.04
CA ALA A 145 6.18 -5.85 -10.92
C ALA A 145 7.56 -5.47 -10.39
N ILE A 146 7.65 -4.32 -9.75
CA ILE A 146 8.88 -3.82 -9.11
C ILE A 146 8.63 -3.72 -7.61
N TYR A 147 9.58 -4.21 -6.82
CA TYR A 147 9.56 -4.02 -5.37
C TYR A 147 10.91 -3.49 -4.90
N SER A 148 10.95 -2.24 -4.48
CA SER A 148 12.18 -1.61 -4.02
C SER A 148 11.95 -0.62 -2.88
N VAL A 149 12.95 -0.51 -2.00
CA VAL A 149 12.90 0.43 -0.86
C VAL A 149 13.12 1.87 -1.31
N ILE A 150 13.82 2.07 -2.44
CA ILE A 150 14.15 3.36 -3.01
C ILE A 150 14.14 3.26 -4.54
N SER A 151 13.76 4.34 -5.23
CA SER A 151 13.85 4.36 -6.69
C SER A 151 15.30 4.26 -7.17
N PRO A 152 15.56 3.74 -8.38
CA PRO A 152 16.90 3.72 -8.97
C PRO A 152 17.56 5.10 -8.98
N GLU A 153 16.81 6.15 -9.29
CA GLU A 153 17.26 7.55 -9.30
C GLU A 153 17.66 8.02 -7.89
N GLY A 154 16.84 7.71 -6.89
CA GLY A 154 17.15 8.03 -5.49
C GLY A 154 18.40 7.30 -5.02
N CYS A 155 18.53 6.03 -5.37
CA CYS A 155 19.71 5.22 -5.05
C CYS A 155 20.98 5.79 -5.69
N ALA A 156 20.92 6.14 -6.97
CA ALA A 156 22.06 6.75 -7.67
C ALA A 156 22.45 8.10 -7.07
N THR A 157 21.46 8.91 -6.70
CA THR A 157 21.72 10.21 -6.04
C THR A 157 22.45 10.02 -4.71
N ILE A 158 22.08 9.02 -3.92
CA ILE A 158 22.73 8.74 -2.62
C ILE A 158 24.14 8.16 -2.82
N LEU A 159 24.29 7.19 -3.72
CA LEU A 159 25.56 6.44 -3.86
C LEU A 159 26.61 7.21 -4.68
N TRP A 160 26.18 7.91 -5.72
CA TRP A 160 27.11 8.55 -6.67
C TRP A 160 26.96 10.07 -6.79
N LEU A 161 26.01 10.67 -6.04
CA LEU A 161 25.69 12.09 -6.11
C LEU A 161 25.37 12.57 -7.56
N SER A 162 24.90 11.66 -8.41
CA SER A 162 24.65 11.92 -9.83
C SER A 162 23.56 11.01 -10.37
N LEU A 163 22.69 11.57 -11.21
CA LEU A 163 21.68 10.82 -11.95
C LEU A 163 22.20 10.23 -13.27
N ILE A 164 23.40 10.62 -13.71
CA ILE A 164 23.95 10.26 -15.02
C ILE A 164 24.21 8.75 -15.13
N HIS A 165 24.56 8.09 -14.04
CA HIS A 165 24.90 6.66 -14.03
C HIS A 165 23.71 5.71 -14.19
N ILE A 166 22.47 6.20 -14.23
CA ILE A 166 21.28 5.35 -14.42
C ILE A 166 21.02 5.09 -15.91
N SER A 167 21.49 5.96 -16.80
CA SER A 167 21.21 5.88 -18.23
C SER A 167 22.10 4.91 -19.01
N GLU A 168 23.15 4.36 -18.42
CA GLU A 168 23.99 3.35 -19.07
C GLU A 168 23.63 1.94 -18.57
N PRO A 169 23.04 1.08 -19.43
CA PRO A 169 22.92 -0.32 -19.11
C PRO A 169 24.33 -0.91 -19.02
N THR A 170 24.76 -1.31 -17.85
CA THR A 170 25.98 -2.10 -17.67
C THR A 170 25.87 -3.37 -18.52
N ARG A 171 26.45 -3.35 -19.73
CA ARG A 171 26.73 -4.57 -20.46
C ARG A 171 27.69 -5.39 -19.60
N ARG A 172 27.19 -6.42 -18.96
CA ARG A 172 28.05 -7.47 -18.44
C ARG A 172 28.66 -8.18 -19.64
N SER A 173 29.96 -7.97 -19.84
CA SER A 173 30.79 -8.80 -20.69
C SER A 173 30.94 -10.19 -20.10
#